data_3f57463d823e9c90f8f634b4ece4cb77
#
_entry.id   3f57463d823e9c90f8f634b4ece4cb77
#
_cell.length_a   1.000
_cell.length_b   1.000
_cell.length_c   1.000
_cell.angle_alpha   90.00
_cell.angle_beta   90.00
_cell.angle_gamma   90.00
#
_symmetry.space_group_name_H-M   'P 1'
#
loop_
_entity.id
_entity.type
_entity.pdbx_description
1 polymer ?
#
loop_
_entity_poly.entity_id
_entity_poly.type
_entity_poly.pdbx_seq_one_letter_code
_entity_poly.pdbx_strand_id
1 'polypeptide(L)'
;MKVTVVGAGAVGATCADNIARAALCEELILLDIKEGLAEGKAQDMMQTAALLGFDTRIMGTTNDYSKTAGSDVVVVTSGIPRKPGMTREELIGTNAGIVRGVTENILKNSPDATIIVISNPMDTMTQLALQATGLPKNRLIGMGGALDSARFKYQLSLRLGCSPSDLNAMVIGGHGDTTMIPLIRFATWNSVPVTQHLSEEQQKQIVADTMVGGATLTKLIGTSAWYAPGAAGAALVKSIVRDEKKLFACCVSLNGEYGQKDICLGVPVVIGKSGWEKIIEFDLNEEELAAFNKSADAVRSMNDVLKTL
;
A
#
# COMPACT_ATOMS: atom_id res chain seq x y z
N MET A 1 -5.30 -19.60 8.85
CA MET A 1 -4.51 -18.34 8.80
C MET A 1 -5.30 -17.22 9.46
N LYS A 2 -4.58 -16.30 10.11
CA LYS A 2 -5.15 -15.14 10.78
C LYS A 2 -4.57 -13.86 10.18
N VAL A 3 -5.44 -12.89 9.91
CA VAL A 3 -5.06 -11.56 9.41
C VAL A 3 -5.56 -10.49 10.38
N THR A 4 -4.76 -9.48 10.63
CA THR A 4 -5.19 -8.30 11.40
C THR A 4 -5.15 -7.05 10.54
N VAL A 5 -6.18 -6.22 10.63
CA VAL A 5 -6.20 -4.87 10.07
C VAL A 5 -6.26 -3.87 11.22
N VAL A 6 -5.24 -3.02 11.34
CA VAL A 6 -5.16 -1.98 12.38
C VAL A 6 -5.56 -0.64 11.79
N GLY A 7 -6.61 -0.08 12.36
CA GLY A 7 -7.32 1.10 11.86
C GLY A 7 -8.65 0.68 11.21
N ALA A 8 -9.78 0.95 11.87
CA ALA A 8 -11.12 0.68 11.36
C ALA A 8 -11.72 1.88 10.60
N GLY A 9 -10.88 2.79 10.11
CA GLY A 9 -11.31 3.87 9.23
C GLY A 9 -11.86 3.35 7.90
N ALA A 10 -12.10 4.23 6.93
CA ALA A 10 -12.67 3.83 5.64
C ALA A 10 -11.72 2.86 4.87
N VAL A 11 -10.42 3.12 4.85
CA VAL A 11 -9.44 2.26 4.17
C VAL A 11 -9.35 0.88 4.84
N GLY A 12 -9.20 0.84 6.18
CA GLY A 12 -9.06 -0.43 6.90
C GLY A 12 -10.32 -1.28 6.82
N ALA A 13 -11.50 -0.69 6.96
CA ALA A 13 -12.77 -1.40 6.81
C ALA A 13 -12.93 -1.96 5.39
N THR A 14 -12.58 -1.17 4.35
CA THR A 14 -12.62 -1.66 2.96
C THR A 14 -11.62 -2.79 2.74
N CYS A 15 -10.41 -2.70 3.32
CA CYS A 15 -9.42 -3.77 3.25
C CYS A 15 -9.96 -5.06 3.91
N ALA A 16 -10.51 -4.95 5.12
CA ALA A 16 -11.10 -6.06 5.85
C ALA A 16 -12.25 -6.72 5.07
N ASP A 17 -13.17 -5.94 4.52
CA ASP A 17 -14.27 -6.43 3.70
C ASP A 17 -13.78 -7.21 2.47
N ASN A 18 -12.79 -6.68 1.75
CA ASN A 18 -12.19 -7.37 0.59
C ASN A 18 -11.48 -8.69 0.99
N ILE A 19 -10.77 -8.70 2.13
CA ILE A 19 -10.13 -9.91 2.65
C ILE A 19 -11.17 -10.97 2.97
N ALA A 20 -12.24 -10.60 3.67
CA ALA A 20 -13.30 -11.51 4.07
C ALA A 20 -14.05 -12.10 2.86
N ARG A 21 -14.51 -11.26 1.93
CA ARG A 21 -15.20 -11.69 0.69
C ARG A 21 -14.37 -12.61 -0.17
N ALA A 22 -13.06 -12.42 -0.20
CA ALA A 22 -12.16 -13.29 -0.95
C ALA A 22 -11.75 -14.56 -0.17
N ALA A 23 -12.27 -14.77 1.04
CA ALA A 23 -11.98 -15.89 1.93
C ALA A 23 -10.46 -16.14 2.07
N LEU A 24 -9.71 -15.06 2.38
CA LEU A 24 -8.25 -15.11 2.44
C LEU A 24 -7.71 -15.63 3.77
N CYS A 25 -8.54 -15.69 4.81
CA CYS A 25 -8.16 -16.19 6.13
C CYS A 25 -9.37 -16.77 6.86
N GLU A 26 -9.10 -17.56 7.89
CA GLU A 26 -10.14 -18.12 8.76
C GLU A 26 -10.60 -17.10 9.80
N GLU A 27 -9.65 -16.28 10.28
CA GLU A 27 -9.88 -15.26 11.30
C GLU A 27 -9.34 -13.91 10.85
N LEU A 28 -10.17 -12.89 10.92
CA LEU A 28 -9.84 -11.50 10.61
C LEU A 28 -10.10 -10.61 11.83
N ILE A 29 -9.05 -9.99 12.34
CA ILE A 29 -9.17 -9.01 13.43
C ILE A 29 -9.17 -7.60 12.84
N LEU A 30 -10.19 -6.82 13.19
CA LEU A 30 -10.24 -5.39 12.94
C LEU A 30 -10.01 -4.66 14.27
N LEU A 31 -8.94 -3.88 14.38
CA LEU A 31 -8.56 -3.18 15.59
C LEU A 31 -8.59 -1.67 15.38
N ASP A 32 -9.17 -0.94 16.34
CA ASP A 32 -9.14 0.54 16.36
C ASP A 32 -9.00 1.02 17.80
N ILE A 33 -8.58 2.28 17.97
CA ILE A 33 -8.54 2.94 19.29
C ILE A 33 -9.89 3.57 19.67
N LYS A 34 -10.76 3.82 18.68
CA LYS A 34 -12.07 4.42 18.89
C LYS A 34 -13.04 3.33 19.37
N GLU A 35 -13.56 3.52 20.58
CA GLU A 35 -14.47 2.57 21.23
C GLU A 35 -15.67 2.21 20.36
N GLY A 36 -15.92 0.91 20.22
CA GLY A 36 -17.04 0.33 19.49
C GLY A 36 -16.96 0.43 17.96
N LEU A 37 -16.00 1.19 17.39
CA LEU A 37 -15.94 1.38 15.94
C LEU A 37 -15.57 0.09 15.20
N ALA A 38 -14.55 -0.60 15.66
CA ALA A 38 -14.09 -1.85 15.04
C ALA A 38 -15.11 -2.98 15.24
N GLU A 39 -15.68 -3.08 16.43
CA GLU A 39 -16.71 -4.06 16.80
C GLU A 39 -17.96 -3.88 15.93
N GLY A 40 -18.46 -2.65 15.82
CA GLY A 40 -19.65 -2.35 15.01
C GLY A 40 -19.43 -2.68 13.53
N LYS A 41 -18.29 -2.28 12.96
CA LYS A 41 -17.97 -2.61 11.56
C LYS A 41 -17.75 -4.09 11.32
N ALA A 42 -17.09 -4.80 12.24
CA ALA A 42 -16.92 -6.25 12.16
C ALA A 42 -18.27 -6.96 12.18
N GLN A 43 -19.19 -6.55 13.06
CA GLN A 43 -20.53 -7.11 13.13
C GLN A 43 -21.32 -6.84 11.84
N ASP A 44 -21.27 -5.63 11.30
CA ASP A 44 -21.94 -5.27 10.05
C ASP A 44 -21.41 -6.10 8.87
N MET A 45 -20.08 -6.23 8.73
CA MET A 45 -19.46 -7.10 7.74
C MET A 45 -19.86 -8.57 7.90
N MET A 46 -19.92 -9.09 9.14
CA MET A 46 -20.34 -10.48 9.39
C MET A 46 -21.80 -10.74 8.98
N GLN A 47 -22.67 -9.74 9.06
CA GLN A 47 -24.05 -9.87 8.57
C GLN A 47 -24.13 -10.06 7.07
N THR A 48 -23.11 -9.64 6.31
CA THR A 48 -23.05 -9.86 4.86
C THR A 48 -22.61 -11.29 4.49
N ALA A 49 -22.04 -12.06 5.42
CA ALA A 49 -21.49 -13.38 5.16
C ALA A 49 -22.49 -14.36 4.54
N ALA A 50 -23.71 -14.40 5.08
CA ALA A 50 -24.79 -15.26 4.56
C ALA A 50 -25.28 -14.84 3.17
N LEU A 51 -25.10 -13.57 2.79
CA LEU A 51 -25.50 -13.02 1.48
C LEU A 51 -24.42 -13.19 0.42
N LEU A 52 -23.15 -13.14 0.84
CA LEU A 52 -21.98 -13.13 -0.06
C LEU A 52 -21.23 -14.45 -0.08
N GLY A 53 -21.56 -15.38 0.80
CA GLY A 53 -21.04 -16.76 0.79
C GLY A 53 -19.57 -16.86 1.22
N PHE A 54 -19.18 -16.21 2.30
CA PHE A 54 -17.86 -16.39 2.93
C PHE A 54 -17.97 -16.82 4.40
N ASP A 55 -16.94 -17.52 4.88
CA ASP A 55 -16.89 -18.10 6.25
C ASP A 55 -15.78 -17.46 7.12
N THR A 56 -15.06 -16.46 6.61
CA THR A 56 -14.07 -15.71 7.41
C THR A 56 -14.73 -15.10 8.64
N ARG A 57 -14.25 -15.44 9.83
CA ARG A 57 -14.74 -14.88 11.09
C ARG A 57 -14.09 -13.53 11.32
N ILE A 58 -14.89 -12.46 11.31
CA ILE A 58 -14.43 -11.09 11.54
C ILE A 58 -14.72 -10.73 12.98
N MET A 59 -13.70 -10.30 13.71
CA MET A 59 -13.82 -9.81 15.09
C MET A 59 -13.28 -8.39 15.18
N GLY A 60 -14.08 -7.48 15.71
CA GLY A 60 -13.65 -6.13 16.07
C GLY A 60 -13.10 -6.08 17.49
N THR A 61 -12.15 -5.17 17.74
CA THR A 61 -11.63 -4.95 19.09
C THR A 61 -11.13 -3.52 19.27
N THR A 62 -11.45 -2.92 20.42
CA THR A 62 -10.98 -1.58 20.80
C THR A 62 -9.71 -1.69 21.63
N ASN A 63 -8.59 -1.23 21.05
CA ASN A 63 -7.29 -1.09 21.69
C ASN A 63 -6.73 -2.36 22.42
N ASP A 64 -7.29 -3.53 22.14
CA ASP A 64 -6.83 -4.80 22.72
C ASP A 64 -5.96 -5.57 21.73
N TYR A 65 -4.67 -5.32 21.77
CA TYR A 65 -3.68 -5.98 20.91
C TYR A 65 -3.51 -7.47 21.21
N SER A 66 -3.98 -7.97 22.38
CA SER A 66 -3.92 -9.42 22.66
C SER A 66 -4.73 -10.24 21.66
N LYS A 67 -5.79 -9.67 21.10
CA LYS A 67 -6.62 -10.31 20.06
C LYS A 67 -5.87 -10.51 18.74
N THR A 68 -4.81 -9.74 18.50
CA THR A 68 -3.99 -9.87 17.29
C THR A 68 -2.99 -11.02 17.37
N ALA A 69 -2.85 -11.67 18.53
CA ALA A 69 -1.86 -12.72 18.75
C ALA A 69 -1.92 -13.83 17.69
N GLY A 70 -0.75 -14.20 17.15
CA GLY A 70 -0.63 -15.23 16.12
C GLY A 70 -1.11 -14.81 14.73
N SER A 71 -1.17 -13.49 14.43
CA SER A 71 -1.45 -13.03 13.07
C SER A 71 -0.31 -13.38 12.12
N ASP A 72 -0.65 -13.94 10.96
CA ASP A 72 0.28 -14.22 9.86
C ASP A 72 0.61 -12.95 9.07
N VAL A 73 -0.41 -12.12 8.84
CA VAL A 73 -0.28 -10.84 8.12
C VAL A 73 -1.00 -9.73 8.88
N VAL A 74 -0.37 -8.57 8.98
CA VAL A 74 -0.96 -7.38 9.59
C VAL A 74 -0.94 -6.22 8.62
N VAL A 75 -2.09 -5.59 8.40
CA VAL A 75 -2.23 -4.39 7.58
C VAL A 75 -2.39 -3.19 8.48
N VAL A 76 -1.46 -2.22 8.40
CA VAL A 76 -1.46 -1.00 9.20
C VAL A 76 -2.03 0.14 8.36
N THR A 77 -3.24 0.58 8.70
CA THR A 77 -3.92 1.73 8.08
C THR A 77 -4.09 2.90 9.05
N SER A 78 -3.55 2.74 10.26
CA SER A 78 -3.67 3.72 11.33
C SER A 78 -2.89 5.00 11.03
N GLY A 79 -3.49 6.13 11.32
CA GLY A 79 -2.91 7.44 11.12
C GLY A 79 -4.00 8.50 10.98
N ILE A 80 -3.60 9.76 11.02
CA ILE A 80 -4.51 10.87 10.76
C ILE A 80 -4.30 11.40 9.33
N PRO A 81 -5.36 11.84 8.65
CA PRO A 81 -5.23 12.59 7.42
C PRO A 81 -4.67 13.98 7.71
N ARG A 82 -4.02 14.58 6.70
CA ARG A 82 -3.57 15.97 6.82
C ARG A 82 -4.76 16.90 7.02
N LYS A 83 -4.71 17.69 8.10
CA LYS A 83 -5.74 18.72 8.40
C LYS A 83 -5.38 20.06 7.76
N PRO A 84 -6.36 20.91 7.47
CA PRO A 84 -6.07 22.30 7.06
C PRO A 84 -5.17 23.00 8.08
N GLY A 85 -4.11 23.66 7.60
CA GLY A 85 -3.13 24.36 8.44
C GLY A 85 -2.02 23.49 9.02
N MET A 86 -2.10 22.17 8.93
CA MET A 86 -1.05 21.26 9.40
C MET A 86 0.13 21.26 8.43
N THR A 87 1.35 21.41 8.95
CA THR A 87 2.57 21.26 8.16
C THR A 87 2.80 19.78 7.78
N ARG A 88 3.73 19.55 6.85
CA ARG A 88 4.12 18.18 6.50
C ARG A 88 4.87 17.51 7.65
N GLU A 89 5.71 18.23 8.33
CA GLU A 89 6.52 17.79 9.47
C GLU A 89 5.60 17.40 10.65
N GLU A 90 4.58 18.21 10.96
CA GLU A 90 3.60 17.87 11.99
C GLU A 90 2.83 16.59 11.68
N LEU A 91 2.45 16.40 10.41
CA LEU A 91 1.79 15.17 9.97
C LEU A 91 2.72 13.95 10.13
N ILE A 92 3.98 14.08 9.68
CA ILE A 92 4.99 13.03 9.82
C ILE A 92 5.18 12.70 11.30
N GLY A 93 5.39 13.70 12.15
CA GLY A 93 5.60 13.49 13.59
C GLY A 93 4.44 12.76 14.27
N THR A 94 3.21 13.19 13.99
CA THR A 94 2.02 12.55 14.55
C THR A 94 1.89 11.10 14.07
N ASN A 95 1.98 10.86 12.77
CA ASN A 95 1.82 9.51 12.22
C ASN A 95 3.00 8.60 12.56
N ALA A 96 4.20 9.13 12.72
CA ALA A 96 5.37 8.38 13.19
C ALA A 96 5.13 7.77 14.58
N GLY A 97 4.63 8.56 15.53
CA GLY A 97 4.28 8.05 16.86
C GLY A 97 3.21 6.94 16.80
N ILE A 98 2.19 7.13 15.97
CA ILE A 98 1.12 6.14 15.78
C ILE A 98 1.67 4.85 15.18
N VAL A 99 2.36 4.92 14.05
CA VAL A 99 2.87 3.74 13.33
C VAL A 99 3.90 2.98 14.16
N ARG A 100 4.81 3.69 14.85
CA ARG A 100 5.77 3.06 15.79
C ARG A 100 5.02 2.28 16.87
N GLY A 101 4.12 2.91 17.61
CA GLY A 101 3.37 2.27 18.68
C GLY A 101 2.52 1.08 18.20
N VAL A 102 1.89 1.19 17.04
CA VAL A 102 1.12 0.10 16.43
C VAL A 102 2.03 -1.09 16.09
N THR A 103 3.11 -0.85 15.36
CA THR A 103 4.01 -1.94 14.91
C THR A 103 4.70 -2.64 16.07
N GLU A 104 5.15 -1.90 17.09
CA GLU A 104 5.74 -2.48 18.31
C GLU A 104 4.72 -3.34 19.07
N ASN A 105 3.47 -2.88 19.23
CA ASN A 105 2.43 -3.66 19.93
C ASN A 105 2.02 -4.91 19.14
N ILE A 106 1.94 -4.81 17.82
CA ILE A 106 1.69 -5.96 16.95
C ILE A 106 2.77 -7.02 17.14
N LEU A 107 4.05 -6.64 17.09
CA LEU A 107 5.14 -7.61 17.18
C LEU A 107 5.28 -8.27 18.55
N LYS A 108 4.85 -7.61 19.63
CA LYS A 108 4.75 -8.25 20.96
C LYS A 108 3.80 -9.45 20.96
N ASN A 109 2.73 -9.41 20.13
CA ASN A 109 1.69 -10.44 20.06
C ASN A 109 1.84 -11.36 18.83
N SER A 110 2.46 -10.89 17.78
CA SER A 110 2.63 -11.59 16.50
C SER A 110 4.05 -11.35 15.95
N PRO A 111 5.09 -11.92 16.57
CA PRO A 111 6.49 -11.63 16.25
C PRO A 111 6.88 -12.10 14.83
N ASP A 112 6.14 -13.05 14.28
CA ASP A 112 6.41 -13.61 12.96
C ASP A 112 5.55 -13.01 11.84
N ALA A 113 4.70 -12.03 12.14
CA ALA A 113 3.81 -11.41 11.17
C ALA A 113 4.56 -10.70 10.04
N THR A 114 4.02 -10.79 8.82
CA THR A 114 4.37 -9.87 7.73
C THR A 114 3.52 -8.61 7.87
N ILE A 115 4.15 -7.44 7.84
CA ILE A 115 3.48 -6.15 8.02
C ILE A 115 3.36 -5.43 6.69
N ILE A 116 2.14 -5.00 6.35
CA ILE A 116 1.84 -4.14 5.20
C ILE A 116 1.46 -2.75 5.71
N VAL A 117 2.21 -1.73 5.33
CA VAL A 117 1.97 -0.33 5.72
C VAL A 117 1.20 0.40 4.63
N ILE A 118 0.08 1.03 5.01
CA ILE A 118 -0.75 1.90 4.14
C ILE A 118 -0.76 3.34 4.66
N SER A 119 -0.38 3.53 5.92
CA SER A 119 -0.37 4.84 6.61
C SER A 119 0.54 5.84 5.91
N ASN A 120 0.06 7.08 5.74
CA ASN A 120 0.80 8.15 5.06
C ASN A 120 1.56 9.09 6.02
N PRO A 121 2.69 9.67 5.57
CA PRO A 121 3.38 9.45 4.26
C PRO A 121 3.98 8.05 4.17
N MET A 122 3.51 7.26 3.20
CA MET A 122 3.68 5.81 3.20
C MET A 122 5.15 5.37 3.16
N ASP A 123 5.98 5.97 2.31
CA ASP A 123 7.40 5.61 2.20
C ASP A 123 8.14 5.88 3.52
N THR A 124 7.89 7.06 4.12
CA THR A 124 8.49 7.46 5.41
C THR A 124 7.98 6.59 6.56
N MET A 125 6.70 6.23 6.59
CA MET A 125 6.13 5.34 7.61
C MET A 125 6.67 3.91 7.47
N THR A 126 6.90 3.43 6.24
CA THR A 126 7.55 2.15 6.00
C THR A 126 9.00 2.16 6.48
N GLN A 127 9.76 3.20 6.17
CA GLN A 127 11.13 3.37 6.66
C GLN A 127 11.18 3.39 8.20
N LEU A 128 10.28 4.15 8.83
CA LEU A 128 10.17 4.22 10.29
C LEU A 128 9.84 2.86 10.91
N ALA A 129 8.85 2.15 10.37
CA ALA A 129 8.45 0.84 10.87
C ALA A 129 9.60 -0.16 10.81
N LEU A 130 10.41 -0.15 9.73
CA LEU A 130 11.59 -0.99 9.63
C LEU A 130 12.62 -0.67 10.71
N GLN A 131 12.92 0.61 10.91
CA GLN A 131 13.90 1.06 11.90
C GLN A 131 13.45 0.79 13.34
N ALA A 132 12.17 1.02 13.63
CA ALA A 132 11.62 0.85 14.98
C ALA A 132 11.51 -0.63 15.40
N THR A 133 11.25 -1.52 14.46
CA THR A 133 10.94 -2.92 14.77
C THR A 133 12.11 -3.88 14.60
N GLY A 134 13.10 -3.53 13.78
CA GLY A 134 14.20 -4.44 13.43
C GLY A 134 13.75 -5.73 12.71
N LEU A 135 12.55 -5.73 12.13
CA LEU A 135 12.04 -6.86 11.35
C LEU A 135 13.01 -7.24 10.22
N PRO A 136 13.05 -8.54 9.85
CA PRO A 136 13.64 -8.93 8.57
C PRO A 136 13.02 -8.12 7.44
N LYS A 137 13.84 -7.52 6.59
CA LYS A 137 13.41 -6.58 5.55
C LYS A 137 12.25 -7.12 4.70
N ASN A 138 12.29 -8.41 4.38
CA ASN A 138 11.29 -9.08 3.56
C ASN A 138 9.89 -9.16 4.20
N ARG A 139 9.76 -8.97 5.50
CA ARG A 139 8.48 -8.98 6.22
C ARG A 139 7.85 -7.60 6.38
N LEU A 140 8.43 -6.56 5.81
CA LEU A 140 7.84 -5.22 5.81
C LEU A 140 7.64 -4.69 4.40
N ILE A 141 6.42 -4.29 4.09
CA ILE A 141 5.97 -3.88 2.76
C ILE A 141 5.14 -2.61 2.88
N GLY A 142 5.51 -1.58 2.13
CA GLY A 142 4.65 -0.41 1.91
C GLY A 142 3.82 -0.58 0.63
N MET A 143 2.50 -0.43 0.74
CA MET A 143 1.56 -0.77 -0.35
C MET A 143 1.65 0.17 -1.56
N GLY A 144 1.94 1.44 -1.40
CA GLY A 144 1.86 2.57 -2.36
C GLY A 144 1.78 2.27 -3.85
N GLY A 145 2.85 1.73 -4.42
CA GLY A 145 2.93 1.47 -5.87
C GLY A 145 1.89 0.48 -6.41
N ALA A 146 1.38 -0.45 -5.59
CA ALA A 146 0.29 -1.34 -6.00
C ALA A 146 -0.99 -0.54 -6.30
N LEU A 147 -1.32 0.46 -5.47
CA LEU A 147 -2.41 1.38 -5.71
C LEU A 147 -2.16 2.29 -6.91
N ASP A 148 -0.95 2.87 -7.01
CA ASP A 148 -0.62 3.80 -8.10
C ASP A 148 -0.63 3.08 -9.46
N SER A 149 -0.17 1.83 -9.51
CA SER A 149 -0.27 0.98 -10.70
C SER A 149 -1.73 0.67 -11.09
N ALA A 150 -2.62 0.49 -10.10
CA ALA A 150 -4.06 0.33 -10.39
C ALA A 150 -4.67 1.61 -10.98
N ARG A 151 -4.28 2.80 -10.48
CA ARG A 151 -4.67 4.09 -11.05
C ARG A 151 -4.15 4.26 -12.47
N PHE A 152 -2.91 3.87 -12.72
CA PHE A 152 -2.31 3.92 -14.04
C PHE A 152 -3.05 3.02 -15.04
N LYS A 153 -3.37 1.78 -14.66
CA LYS A 153 -4.20 0.87 -15.46
C LYS A 153 -5.58 1.46 -15.75
N TYR A 154 -6.18 2.12 -14.77
CA TYR A 154 -7.46 2.81 -14.97
C TYR A 154 -7.36 3.92 -16.03
N GLN A 155 -6.35 4.80 -15.96
CA GLN A 155 -6.15 5.85 -16.95
C GLN A 155 -5.88 5.29 -18.35
N LEU A 156 -5.06 4.24 -18.44
CA LEU A 156 -4.84 3.52 -19.70
C LEU A 156 -6.14 2.94 -20.25
N SER A 157 -6.96 2.28 -19.42
CA SER A 157 -8.21 1.65 -19.83
C SER A 157 -9.22 2.65 -20.39
N LEU A 158 -9.31 3.84 -19.80
CA LEU A 158 -10.17 4.91 -20.28
C LEU A 158 -9.76 5.38 -21.68
N ARG A 159 -8.47 5.49 -21.93
CA ARG A 159 -7.95 6.00 -23.20
C ARG A 159 -7.99 4.94 -24.30
N LEU A 160 -7.75 3.68 -23.96
CA LEU A 160 -7.74 2.56 -24.91
C LEU A 160 -9.13 1.93 -25.14
N GLY A 161 -10.11 2.23 -24.27
CA GLY A 161 -11.44 1.61 -24.33
C GLY A 161 -11.41 0.11 -24.04
N CYS A 162 -10.51 -0.35 -23.15
CA CYS A 162 -10.30 -1.76 -22.86
C CYS A 162 -10.54 -2.09 -21.36
N SER A 163 -10.60 -3.39 -21.06
CA SER A 163 -10.68 -3.85 -19.67
C SER A 163 -9.41 -3.49 -18.90
N PRO A 164 -9.47 -2.86 -17.70
CA PRO A 164 -8.30 -2.61 -16.89
C PRO A 164 -7.61 -3.89 -16.41
N SER A 165 -8.29 -5.04 -16.39
CA SER A 165 -7.71 -6.34 -16.05
C SER A 165 -6.80 -6.92 -17.13
N ASP A 166 -6.94 -6.46 -18.38
CA ASP A 166 -6.08 -6.87 -19.51
C ASP A 166 -4.78 -6.05 -19.60
N LEU A 167 -4.65 -5.04 -18.74
CA LEU A 167 -3.50 -4.16 -18.74
C LEU A 167 -2.43 -4.63 -17.74
N ASN A 168 -1.19 -4.69 -18.20
CA ASN A 168 -0.02 -4.79 -17.35
C ASN A 168 0.69 -3.44 -17.35
N ALA A 169 0.76 -2.78 -16.21
CA ALA A 169 1.37 -1.47 -16.05
C ALA A 169 1.84 -1.28 -14.61
N MET A 170 2.91 -0.54 -14.42
CA MET A 170 3.55 -0.38 -13.13
C MET A 170 3.98 1.06 -12.87
N VAL A 171 3.85 1.48 -11.62
CA VAL A 171 4.33 2.77 -11.13
C VAL A 171 5.37 2.49 -10.04
N ILE A 172 6.56 3.04 -10.18
CA ILE A 172 7.66 2.92 -9.21
C ILE A 172 7.97 4.28 -8.57
N GLY A 173 8.98 4.33 -7.69
CA GLY A 173 9.36 5.55 -6.97
C GLY A 173 8.53 5.77 -5.70
N GLY A 174 8.58 6.97 -5.15
CA GLY A 174 7.85 7.35 -3.94
C GLY A 174 6.34 7.48 -4.19
N HIS A 175 5.55 7.25 -3.14
CA HIS A 175 4.08 7.34 -3.18
C HIS A 175 3.59 8.78 -2.97
N GLY A 176 3.89 9.67 -3.89
CA GLY A 176 3.46 11.06 -3.87
C GLY A 176 3.30 11.63 -5.27
N ASP A 177 2.43 12.64 -5.41
CA ASP A 177 2.05 13.22 -6.71
C ASP A 177 3.24 13.70 -7.56
N THR A 178 4.39 13.99 -6.94
CA THR A 178 5.61 14.46 -7.60
C THR A 178 6.75 13.45 -7.59
N THR A 179 6.54 12.28 -6.98
CA THR A 179 7.60 11.28 -6.76
C THR A 179 7.33 9.93 -7.43
N MET A 180 6.09 9.66 -7.81
CA MET A 180 5.75 8.43 -8.54
C MET A 180 6.17 8.52 -10.02
N ILE A 181 6.51 7.37 -10.59
CA ILE A 181 7.01 7.23 -11.95
C ILE A 181 6.21 6.15 -12.66
N PRO A 182 5.15 6.52 -13.40
CA PRO A 182 4.42 5.58 -14.25
C PRO A 182 5.29 5.13 -15.43
N LEU A 183 5.61 3.84 -15.51
CA LEU A 183 6.49 3.28 -16.53
C LEU A 183 5.69 2.94 -17.80
N ILE A 184 5.32 3.96 -18.58
CA ILE A 184 4.49 3.82 -19.79
C ILE A 184 5.16 2.95 -20.86
N ARG A 185 6.48 3.00 -20.96
CA ARG A 185 7.27 2.21 -21.91
C ARG A 185 7.16 0.70 -21.67
N PHE A 186 6.89 0.29 -20.42
CA PHE A 186 6.70 -1.12 -20.04
C PHE A 186 5.23 -1.53 -19.98
N ALA A 187 4.31 -0.58 -20.19
CA ALA A 187 2.89 -0.90 -20.12
C ALA A 187 2.44 -1.68 -21.37
N THR A 188 1.65 -2.74 -21.15
CA THR A 188 1.12 -3.57 -22.21
C THR A 188 -0.38 -3.82 -22.06
N TRP A 189 -1.06 -3.92 -23.18
CA TRP A 189 -2.40 -4.44 -23.29
C TRP A 189 -2.26 -5.89 -23.78
N ASN A 190 -2.38 -6.83 -22.85
CA ASN A 190 -2.25 -8.27 -23.10
C ASN A 190 -1.01 -8.62 -23.96
N SER A 191 0.17 -8.18 -23.61
CA SER A 191 1.45 -8.32 -24.31
C SER A 191 1.69 -7.35 -25.48
N VAL A 192 0.71 -6.58 -25.93
CA VAL A 192 0.93 -5.54 -26.96
C VAL A 192 1.36 -4.25 -26.25
N PRO A 193 2.50 -3.63 -26.59
CA PRO A 193 2.90 -2.36 -25.99
C PRO A 193 1.85 -1.27 -26.21
N VAL A 194 1.40 -0.62 -25.15
CA VAL A 194 0.38 0.45 -25.24
C VAL A 194 0.87 1.64 -26.07
N THR A 195 2.17 1.85 -26.13
CA THR A 195 2.81 2.90 -26.93
C THR A 195 2.56 2.78 -28.44
N GLN A 196 2.20 1.59 -28.93
CA GLN A 196 1.78 1.39 -30.34
C GLN A 196 0.38 1.92 -30.64
N HIS A 197 -0.44 2.14 -29.61
CA HIS A 197 -1.84 2.56 -29.73
C HIS A 197 -2.12 3.96 -29.19
N LEU A 198 -1.11 4.62 -28.63
CA LEU A 198 -1.21 5.93 -27.99
C LEU A 198 -0.21 6.90 -28.61
N SER A 199 -0.64 8.10 -28.98
CA SER A 199 0.28 9.18 -29.35
C SER A 199 1.15 9.58 -28.16
N GLU A 200 2.28 10.23 -28.40
CA GLU A 200 3.16 10.73 -27.33
C GLU A 200 2.44 11.71 -26.39
N GLU A 201 1.56 12.54 -26.95
CA GLU A 201 0.75 13.46 -26.15
C GLU A 201 -0.22 12.70 -25.22
N GLN A 202 -0.87 11.68 -25.73
CA GLN A 202 -1.76 10.82 -24.94
C GLN A 202 -0.99 10.08 -23.84
N GLN A 203 0.21 9.58 -24.15
CA GLN A 203 1.07 8.93 -23.16
C GLN A 203 1.46 9.91 -22.03
N LYS A 204 1.90 11.12 -22.36
CA LYS A 204 2.23 12.17 -21.37
C LYS A 204 1.02 12.54 -20.51
N GLN A 205 -0.16 12.68 -21.12
CA GLN A 205 -1.38 13.00 -20.37
C GLN A 205 -1.77 11.89 -19.40
N ILE A 206 -1.71 10.62 -19.82
CA ILE A 206 -1.99 9.45 -18.95
C ILE A 206 -1.05 9.41 -17.74
N VAL A 207 0.24 9.66 -17.97
CA VAL A 207 1.24 9.74 -16.89
C VAL A 207 0.88 10.86 -15.92
N ALA A 208 0.60 12.07 -16.43
CA ALA A 208 0.23 13.22 -15.60
C ALA A 208 -1.06 12.96 -14.79
N ASP A 209 -2.11 12.43 -15.41
CA ASP A 209 -3.39 12.11 -14.76
C ASP A 209 -3.21 11.02 -13.68
N THR A 210 -2.31 10.06 -13.91
CA THR A 210 -1.97 9.03 -12.92
C THR A 210 -1.33 9.67 -11.68
N MET A 211 -0.34 10.54 -11.89
CA MET A 211 0.41 11.19 -10.80
C MET A 211 -0.50 12.02 -9.88
N VAL A 212 -1.46 12.75 -10.43
CA VAL A 212 -2.40 13.57 -9.65
C VAL A 212 -3.67 12.83 -9.24
N GLY A 213 -3.79 11.56 -9.54
CA GLY A 213 -5.03 10.79 -9.33
C GLY A 213 -5.52 10.78 -7.88
N GLY A 214 -4.62 10.78 -6.90
CA GLY A 214 -4.96 10.88 -5.48
C GLY A 214 -5.56 12.24 -5.11
N ALA A 215 -4.92 13.32 -5.54
CA ALA A 215 -5.38 14.70 -5.30
C ALA A 215 -6.72 14.97 -6.01
N THR A 216 -6.89 14.47 -7.22
CA THR A 216 -8.15 14.58 -7.99
C THR A 216 -9.31 13.94 -7.23
N LEU A 217 -9.15 12.71 -6.73
CA LEU A 217 -10.17 12.04 -5.94
C LEU A 217 -10.48 12.80 -4.63
N THR A 218 -9.45 13.26 -3.94
CA THR A 218 -9.64 14.04 -2.71
C THR A 218 -10.46 15.30 -2.96
N LYS A 219 -10.23 15.98 -4.10
CA LYS A 219 -11.03 17.15 -4.50
C LYS A 219 -12.48 16.81 -4.81
N LEU A 220 -12.73 15.64 -5.44
CA LEU A 220 -14.08 15.24 -5.83
C LEU A 220 -14.93 14.77 -4.63
N ILE A 221 -14.35 13.98 -3.73
CA ILE A 221 -15.08 13.33 -2.62
C ILE A 221 -14.89 14.01 -1.27
N GLY A 222 -14.06 15.07 -1.19
CA GLY A 222 -13.81 15.85 0.03
C GLY A 222 -12.90 15.14 1.06
N THR A 223 -12.39 13.96 0.75
CA THR A 223 -11.49 13.18 1.61
C THR A 223 -10.63 12.25 0.76
N SER A 224 -9.63 11.60 1.39
CA SER A 224 -8.78 10.62 0.70
C SER A 224 -9.58 9.41 0.21
N ALA A 225 -9.19 8.85 -0.93
CA ALA A 225 -9.77 7.61 -1.45
C ALA A 225 -9.62 6.45 -0.44
N TRP A 226 -10.56 5.50 -0.45
CA TRP A 226 -10.52 4.34 0.45
C TRP A 226 -10.80 3.00 -0.23
N TYR A 227 -11.61 2.96 -1.30
CA TYR A 227 -11.92 1.71 -2.00
C TYR A 227 -10.68 1.07 -2.64
N ALA A 228 -9.97 1.83 -3.48
CA ALA A 228 -8.79 1.33 -4.16
C ALA A 228 -7.61 1.05 -3.22
N PRO A 229 -7.28 1.89 -2.21
CA PRO A 229 -6.27 1.55 -1.21
C PRO A 229 -6.60 0.29 -0.41
N GLY A 230 -7.86 0.12 0.00
CA GLY A 230 -8.31 -1.09 0.71
C GLY A 230 -8.18 -2.34 -0.16
N ALA A 231 -8.59 -2.25 -1.43
CA ALA A 231 -8.45 -3.35 -2.39
C ALA A 231 -6.97 -3.68 -2.69
N ALA A 232 -6.10 -2.68 -2.80
CA ALA A 232 -4.67 -2.89 -2.99
C ALA A 232 -4.02 -3.59 -1.79
N GLY A 233 -4.37 -3.18 -0.56
CA GLY A 233 -3.94 -3.89 0.65
C GLY A 233 -4.39 -5.35 0.67
N ALA A 234 -5.66 -5.61 0.36
CA ALA A 234 -6.20 -6.98 0.29
C ALA A 234 -5.53 -7.82 -0.82
N ALA A 235 -5.16 -7.21 -1.95
CA ALA A 235 -4.43 -7.91 -3.02
C ALA A 235 -3.03 -8.36 -2.58
N LEU A 236 -2.32 -7.55 -1.79
CA LEU A 236 -1.04 -7.96 -1.19
C LEU A 236 -1.23 -9.08 -0.16
N VAL A 237 -2.23 -8.97 0.73
CA VAL A 237 -2.60 -10.04 1.65
C VAL A 237 -2.86 -11.33 0.89
N LYS A 238 -3.65 -11.28 -0.19
CA LYS A 238 -3.94 -12.45 -1.03
C LYS A 238 -2.68 -13.10 -1.59
N SER A 239 -1.75 -12.29 -2.11
CA SER A 239 -0.49 -12.82 -2.66
C SER A 239 0.36 -13.52 -1.60
N ILE A 240 0.37 -13.01 -0.36
CA ILE A 240 1.10 -13.62 0.76
C ILE A 240 0.42 -14.93 1.19
N VAL A 241 -0.87 -14.88 1.51
CA VAL A 241 -1.58 -16.03 2.10
C VAL A 241 -1.75 -17.19 1.14
N ARG A 242 -1.82 -16.92 -0.17
CA ARG A 242 -1.92 -17.93 -1.24
C ARG A 242 -0.58 -18.27 -1.90
N ASP A 243 0.50 -17.66 -1.46
CA ASP A 243 1.84 -17.79 -2.07
C ASP A 243 1.83 -17.59 -3.60
N GLU A 244 1.11 -16.53 -4.06
CA GLU A 244 0.87 -16.34 -5.50
C GLU A 244 2.12 -15.95 -6.29
N LYS A 245 3.20 -15.51 -5.63
CA LYS A 245 4.45 -15.04 -6.27
C LYS A 245 4.21 -13.93 -7.29
N LYS A 246 3.22 -13.08 -7.03
CA LYS A 246 2.86 -11.97 -7.91
C LYS A 246 3.87 -10.85 -7.85
N LEU A 247 4.10 -10.24 -9.01
CA LEU A 247 4.89 -9.01 -9.13
C LEU A 247 4.00 -7.80 -8.87
N PHE A 248 4.35 -7.03 -7.82
CA PHE A 248 3.73 -5.75 -7.50
C PHE A 248 4.79 -4.66 -7.45
N ALA A 249 4.41 -3.41 -7.68
CA ALA A 249 5.22 -2.29 -7.21
C ALA A 249 4.90 -2.05 -5.73
N CYS A 250 5.91 -2.15 -4.87
CA CYS A 250 5.77 -1.91 -3.44
C CYS A 250 6.99 -1.17 -2.89
N CYS A 251 6.78 -0.38 -1.85
CA CYS A 251 7.85 0.26 -1.11
C CYS A 251 8.53 -0.77 -0.21
N VAL A 252 9.78 -1.06 -0.50
CA VAL A 252 10.62 -2.00 0.26
C VAL A 252 12.02 -1.45 0.46
N SER A 253 12.75 -1.98 1.43
CA SER A 253 14.11 -1.56 1.73
C SER A 253 15.10 -1.97 0.66
N LEU A 254 15.72 -1.00 0.00
CA LEU A 254 16.72 -1.19 -1.05
C LEU A 254 18.13 -1.37 -0.47
N ASN A 255 18.95 -2.15 -1.16
CA ASN A 255 20.35 -2.44 -0.80
C ASN A 255 21.28 -2.47 -2.00
N GLY A 256 21.06 -1.61 -2.97
CA GLY A 256 21.87 -1.47 -4.20
C GLY A 256 21.03 -1.40 -5.46
N GLU A 257 19.79 -1.85 -5.41
CA GLU A 257 18.90 -1.87 -6.56
C GLU A 257 18.68 -0.45 -7.09
N TYR A 258 18.70 -0.28 -8.39
CA TYR A 258 18.68 1.01 -9.09
C TYR A 258 19.70 2.03 -8.54
N GLY A 259 20.82 1.55 -7.98
CA GLY A 259 21.85 2.39 -7.35
C GLY A 259 21.44 2.98 -6.00
N GLN A 260 20.28 2.60 -5.43
CA GLN A 260 19.77 3.13 -4.17
C GLN A 260 20.08 2.20 -2.99
N LYS A 261 20.39 2.78 -1.84
CA LYS A 261 20.72 2.04 -0.62
C LYS A 261 20.13 2.73 0.61
N ASP A 262 19.80 1.91 1.64
CA ASP A 262 19.32 2.38 2.95
C ASP A 262 18.07 3.29 2.89
N ILE A 263 17.17 2.98 1.96
CA ILE A 263 15.91 3.68 1.76
C ILE A 263 14.80 2.66 1.48
N CYS A 264 13.60 2.92 1.99
CA CYS A 264 12.39 2.26 1.52
C CYS A 264 11.79 3.06 0.37
N LEU A 265 11.65 2.42 -0.80
CA LEU A 265 11.18 3.06 -2.02
C LEU A 265 10.41 2.06 -2.88
N GLY A 266 9.45 2.56 -3.67
CA GLY A 266 8.60 1.75 -4.55
C GLY A 266 9.38 1.17 -5.72
N VAL A 267 9.46 -0.16 -5.79
CA VAL A 267 10.11 -0.92 -6.87
C VAL A 267 9.31 -2.18 -7.19
N PRO A 268 9.52 -2.82 -8.36
CA PRO A 268 8.87 -4.08 -8.67
C PRO A 268 9.40 -5.20 -7.78
N VAL A 269 8.49 -5.83 -7.02
CA VAL A 269 8.84 -6.93 -6.10
C VAL A 269 7.91 -8.12 -6.25
N VAL A 270 8.45 -9.31 -6.14
CA VAL A 270 7.70 -10.56 -6.05
C VAL A 270 7.19 -10.71 -4.62
N ILE A 271 5.86 -10.80 -4.46
CA ILE A 271 5.20 -10.99 -3.18
C ILE A 271 4.70 -12.42 -3.08
N GLY A 272 5.11 -13.12 -2.04
CA GLY A 272 4.73 -14.48 -1.74
C GLY A 272 4.65 -14.75 -0.24
N LYS A 273 4.61 -16.01 0.12
CA LYS A 273 4.44 -16.49 1.49
C LYS A 273 5.45 -15.89 2.50
N SER A 274 6.66 -15.61 2.05
CA SER A 274 7.73 -15.07 2.91
C SER A 274 7.70 -13.54 3.05
N GLY A 275 6.67 -12.88 2.53
CA GLY A 275 6.61 -11.44 2.36
C GLY A 275 7.08 -11.03 0.96
N TRP A 276 7.95 -10.00 0.83
CA TRP A 276 8.59 -9.77 -0.45
C TRP A 276 9.83 -10.65 -0.59
N GLU A 277 10.00 -11.27 -1.76
CA GLU A 277 10.98 -12.32 -1.93
C GLU A 277 12.12 -11.94 -2.87
N LYS A 278 11.82 -11.11 -3.86
CA LYS A 278 12.80 -10.69 -4.86
C LYS A 278 12.38 -9.36 -5.47
N ILE A 279 13.34 -8.43 -5.61
CA ILE A 279 13.20 -7.23 -6.43
C ILE A 279 13.52 -7.60 -7.88
N ILE A 280 12.70 -7.12 -8.81
CA ILE A 280 12.90 -7.28 -10.26
C ILE A 280 13.23 -5.90 -10.82
N GLU A 281 14.47 -5.67 -11.15
CA GLU A 281 14.88 -4.41 -11.77
C GLU A 281 14.46 -4.37 -13.24
N PHE A 282 13.73 -3.32 -13.62
CA PHE A 282 13.44 -3.02 -15.02
C PHE A 282 14.62 -2.24 -15.62
N ASP A 283 14.89 -2.44 -16.90
CA ASP A 283 15.90 -1.69 -17.65
C ASP A 283 15.40 -0.27 -17.92
N LEU A 284 15.62 0.61 -16.94
CA LEU A 284 15.23 2.02 -17.01
C LEU A 284 16.17 2.76 -17.96
N ASN A 285 15.59 3.59 -18.82
CA ASN A 285 16.39 4.52 -19.63
C ASN A 285 16.94 5.67 -18.76
N GLU A 286 17.79 6.53 -19.34
CA GLU A 286 18.44 7.63 -18.62
C GLU A 286 17.42 8.59 -17.97
N GLU A 287 16.32 8.91 -18.65
CA GLU A 287 15.28 9.79 -18.16
C GLU A 287 14.51 9.16 -16.99
N GLU A 288 14.11 7.89 -17.12
CA GLU A 288 13.44 7.12 -16.07
C GLU A 288 14.34 6.96 -14.82
N LEU A 289 15.63 6.67 -15.02
CA LEU A 289 16.60 6.54 -13.94
C LEU A 289 16.86 7.88 -13.24
N ALA A 290 16.96 8.98 -14.00
CA ALA A 290 17.07 10.32 -13.43
C ALA A 290 15.82 10.69 -12.60
N ALA A 291 14.63 10.36 -13.10
CA ALA A 291 13.37 10.54 -12.34
C ALA A 291 13.35 9.69 -11.07
N PHE A 292 13.84 8.44 -11.12
CA PHE A 292 13.92 7.56 -9.97
C PHE A 292 14.88 8.10 -8.89
N ASN A 293 16.03 8.59 -9.28
CA ASN A 293 17.01 9.23 -8.37
C ASN A 293 16.41 10.47 -7.70
N LYS A 294 15.75 11.35 -8.47
CA LYS A 294 15.04 12.50 -7.92
C LYS A 294 13.93 12.11 -6.94
N SER A 295 13.21 11.05 -7.24
CA SER A 295 12.19 10.49 -6.35
C SER A 295 12.81 9.99 -5.04
N ALA A 296 13.92 9.27 -5.13
CA ALA A 296 14.66 8.78 -3.95
C ALA A 296 15.14 9.95 -3.07
N ASP A 297 15.67 11.01 -3.66
CA ASP A 297 16.14 12.19 -2.93
C ASP A 297 14.98 12.89 -2.19
N ALA A 298 13.83 13.00 -2.83
CA ALA A 298 12.64 13.57 -2.22
C ALA A 298 12.14 12.73 -1.02
N VAL A 299 12.17 11.39 -1.13
CA VAL A 299 11.82 10.49 -0.01
C VAL A 299 12.86 10.58 1.10
N ARG A 300 14.16 10.64 0.80
CA ARG A 300 15.20 10.87 1.80
C ARG A 300 14.98 12.16 2.58
N SER A 301 14.69 13.26 1.88
CA SER A 301 14.38 14.55 2.50
C SER A 301 13.19 14.46 3.48
N MET A 302 12.17 13.67 3.15
CA MET A 302 11.06 13.40 4.07
C MET A 302 11.48 12.53 5.26
N ASN A 303 12.33 11.55 5.03
CA ASN A 303 12.84 10.66 6.08
C ASN A 303 13.78 11.39 7.07
N ASP A 304 14.43 12.49 6.65
CA ASP A 304 15.27 13.29 7.54
C ASP A 304 14.48 13.91 8.71
N VAL A 305 13.18 14.16 8.51
CA VAL A 305 12.28 14.59 9.59
C VAL A 305 12.23 13.56 10.73
N LEU A 306 12.36 12.26 10.43
CA LEU A 306 12.36 11.20 11.44
C LEU A 306 13.54 11.28 12.40
N LYS A 307 14.66 11.92 11.98
CA LYS A 307 15.85 12.10 12.83
C LYS A 307 15.67 13.14 13.93
N THR A 308 14.62 13.96 13.80
CA THR A 308 14.29 15.03 14.77
C THR A 308 13.18 14.63 15.74
N LEU A 309 12.64 13.41 15.60
CA LEU A 309 11.59 12.82 16.43
C LEU A 309 12.16 11.79 17.41
#